data_5dd73b3c8ae3453a1744f3174efac4be
#
_entry.id   5dd73b3c8ae3453a1744f3174efac4be
#
_cell.length_a   1.000
_cell.length_b   1.000
_cell.length_c   1.000
_cell.angle_alpha   90.00
_cell.angle_beta   90.00
_cell.angle_gamma   90.00
#
_symmetry.space_group_name_H-M   'P 1'
#
loop_
_entity.id
_entity.type
_entity.pdbx_description
1 polymer ?
#
loop_
_entity_poly.entity_id
_entity_poly.type
_entity_poly.pdbx_seq_one_letter_code
_entity_poly.pdbx_strand_id
1 'polypeptide(L)' 'MSETDLSKIVQLCRELDAMGCAVVVFTEEELRGARPDLVQDRLIELGWDVINDLAEEEEQ' A
#
# COMPACT_ATOMS: atom_id res chain seq x y z
N MET A 1 0.89 3.11 -18.26
CA MET A 1 -0.09 2.14 -17.77
C MET A 1 -1.41 2.34 -18.50
N SER A 2 -2.06 1.27 -18.94
CA SER A 2 -3.33 1.37 -19.64
C SER A 2 -4.48 1.59 -18.65
N GLU A 3 -5.62 2.09 -19.15
CA GLU A 3 -6.82 2.27 -18.33
C GLU A 3 -7.29 0.94 -17.73
N THR A 4 -7.14 -0.16 -18.47
CA THR A 4 -7.50 -1.50 -18.02
C THR A 4 -6.67 -1.93 -16.81
N ASP A 5 -5.36 -1.67 -16.85
CA ASP A 5 -4.47 -2.01 -15.74
C ASP A 5 -4.80 -1.18 -14.50
N LEU A 6 -5.07 0.11 -14.69
CA LEU A 6 -5.45 0.99 -13.61
C LEU A 6 -6.76 0.55 -12.97
N SER A 7 -7.75 0.16 -13.80
CA SER A 7 -9.03 -0.34 -13.32
C SER A 7 -8.87 -1.61 -12.48
N LYS A 8 -7.98 -2.52 -12.91
CA LYS A 8 -7.70 -3.75 -12.15
C LYS A 8 -7.08 -3.45 -10.79
N ILE A 9 -6.14 -2.51 -10.76
CA ILE A 9 -5.48 -2.11 -9.51
C ILE A 9 -6.51 -1.54 -8.53
N VAL A 10 -7.37 -0.65 -9.00
CA VAL A 10 -8.42 -0.04 -8.18
C VAL A 10 -9.38 -1.11 -7.64
N GLN A 11 -9.79 -2.05 -8.50
CA GLN A 11 -10.69 -3.12 -8.10
C GLN A 11 -10.08 -4.02 -7.03
N LEU A 12 -8.81 -4.42 -7.20
CA LEU A 12 -8.10 -5.24 -6.23
C LEU A 12 -7.97 -4.52 -4.87
N CYS A 13 -7.67 -3.23 -4.90
CA CYS A 13 -7.58 -2.42 -3.69
C CYS A 13 -8.92 -2.36 -2.95
N ARG A 14 -10.02 -2.21 -3.69
CA ARG A 14 -11.37 -2.19 -3.12
C ARG A 14 -11.74 -3.52 -2.48
N GLU A 15 -11.41 -4.63 -3.13
CA GLU A 15 -11.67 -5.96 -2.60
C GLU A 15 -10.93 -6.21 -1.29
N LEU A 16 -9.65 -5.84 -1.25
CA LEU A 16 -8.84 -5.98 -0.04
C LEU A 16 -9.33 -5.06 1.07
N ASP A 17 -9.71 -3.84 0.73
CA ASP A 17 -10.26 -2.87 1.67
C ASP A 17 -11.55 -3.41 2.32
N ALA A 18 -12.42 -4.03 1.51
CA ALA A 18 -13.65 -4.64 2.00
C ALA A 18 -13.39 -5.81 2.96
N MET A 19 -12.23 -6.43 2.86
CA MET A 19 -11.80 -7.50 3.77
C MET A 19 -11.13 -6.98 5.04
N GLY A 20 -11.05 -5.68 5.20
CA GLY A 20 -10.41 -5.05 6.36
C GLY A 20 -8.91 -4.88 6.24
N CYS A 21 -8.37 -4.96 5.02
CA CYS A 21 -6.94 -4.79 4.78
C CYS A 21 -6.61 -3.35 4.42
N ALA A 22 -5.50 -2.83 4.93
CA ALA A 22 -4.98 -1.55 4.51
C ALA A 22 -4.05 -1.76 3.32
N VAL A 23 -4.29 -1.04 2.22
CA VAL A 23 -3.55 -1.23 0.96
C VAL A 23 -3.04 0.10 0.44
N VAL A 24 -1.77 0.11 0.05
CA VAL A 24 -1.16 1.26 -0.63
C VAL A 24 -0.48 0.75 -1.90
N VAL A 25 -0.72 1.43 -3.02
CA VAL A 25 -0.14 1.08 -4.31
C VAL A 25 0.56 2.28 -4.91
N PHE A 26 1.80 2.10 -5.35
CA PHE A 26 2.54 3.09 -6.11
C PHE A 26 2.76 2.58 -7.52
N THR A 27 2.37 3.38 -8.51
CA THR A 27 2.55 3.02 -9.92
C THR A 27 4.01 3.25 -10.33
N GLU A 28 4.36 2.70 -11.49
CA GLU A 28 5.69 2.85 -12.05
C GLU A 28 6.12 4.32 -12.17
N GLU A 29 5.20 5.19 -12.57
CA GLU A 29 5.46 6.62 -12.70
C GLU A 29 5.76 7.27 -11.34
N GLU A 30 5.03 6.89 -10.32
CA GLU A 30 5.21 7.42 -8.98
C GLU A 30 6.53 6.96 -8.35
N LEU A 31 7.01 5.79 -8.73
CA LEU A 31 8.28 5.26 -8.24
C LEU A 31 9.50 6.01 -8.77
N ARG A 32 9.35 6.71 -9.90
CA ARG A 32 10.40 7.57 -10.50
C ARG A 32 11.72 6.84 -10.72
N GLY A 33 11.66 5.58 -11.16
CA GLY A 33 12.84 4.79 -11.43
C GLY A 33 13.40 4.05 -10.22
N ALA A 34 12.82 4.21 -9.03
CA ALA A 34 13.22 3.43 -7.87
C ALA A 34 12.80 1.97 -8.07
N ARG A 35 13.60 1.05 -7.54
CA ARG A 35 13.30 -0.38 -7.67
C ARG A 35 12.11 -0.73 -6.79
N PRO A 36 11.06 -1.34 -7.38
CA PRO A 36 9.84 -1.66 -6.61
C PRO A 36 10.09 -2.55 -5.41
N ASP A 37 10.99 -3.54 -5.53
CA ASP A 37 11.30 -4.46 -4.46
C ASP A 37 11.91 -3.76 -3.24
N LEU A 38 12.82 -2.82 -3.47
CA LEU A 38 13.46 -2.06 -2.40
C LEU A 38 12.49 -1.07 -1.75
N VAL A 39 11.66 -0.44 -2.57
CA VAL A 39 10.63 0.48 -2.07
C VAL A 39 9.65 -0.28 -1.19
N GLN A 40 9.23 -1.46 -1.63
CA GLN A 40 8.29 -2.28 -0.88
C GLN A 40 8.85 -2.70 0.47
N ASP A 41 10.11 -3.11 0.52
CA ASP A 41 10.76 -3.49 1.78
C ASP A 41 10.77 -2.33 2.79
N ARG A 42 11.10 -1.13 2.32
CA ARG A 42 11.08 0.06 3.16
C ARG A 42 9.69 0.42 3.66
N LEU A 43 8.70 0.31 2.77
CA LEU A 43 7.31 0.59 3.12
C LEU A 43 6.77 -0.40 4.15
N ILE A 44 7.18 -1.66 4.07
CA ILE A 44 6.79 -2.67 5.05
C ILE A 44 7.30 -2.27 6.43
N GLU A 45 8.56 -1.88 6.55
CA GLU A 45 9.13 -1.44 7.82
C GLU A 45 8.40 -0.22 8.38
N LEU A 46 8.17 0.79 7.54
CA LEU A 46 7.45 1.98 7.94
C LEU A 46 5.99 1.68 8.29
N GLY A 47 5.39 0.75 7.55
CA GLY A 47 4.01 0.32 7.81
C GLY A 47 3.85 -0.31 9.19
N TRP A 48 4.79 -1.16 9.60
CA TRP A 48 4.76 -1.77 10.93
C TRP A 48 4.86 -0.71 12.03
N ASP A 49 5.70 0.31 11.85
CA ASP A 49 5.82 1.41 12.81
C ASP A 49 4.51 2.17 12.95
N VAL A 50 3.86 2.46 11.83
CA VAL A 50 2.57 3.16 11.82
C VAL A 50 1.49 2.32 12.50
N ILE A 51 1.44 1.03 12.21
CA ILE A 51 0.46 0.11 12.80
C ILE A 51 0.64 0.05 14.31
N ASN A 52 1.87 -0.08 14.77
CA ASN A 52 2.17 -0.15 16.20
C ASN A 52 1.76 1.12 16.93
N ASP A 53 2.05 2.29 16.34
CA ASP A 53 1.69 3.58 16.93
C ASP A 53 0.16 3.73 17.06
N LEU A 54 -0.57 3.41 15.99
CA LEU A 54 -2.03 3.54 15.98
C LEU A 54 -2.70 2.51 16.89
N ALA A 55 -2.18 1.30 16.93
CA ALA A 55 -2.72 0.26 17.80
C ALA A 55 -2.55 0.63 19.27
N GLU A 56 -1.42 1.23 19.64
CA GLU A 56 -1.19 1.70 21.00
C GLU A 56 -2.14 2.84 21.37
N GLU A 57 -2.40 3.75 20.43
CA GLU A 57 -3.35 4.84 20.66
C GLU A 57 -4.78 4.33 20.90
N GLU A 58 -5.19 3.32 20.15
CA GLU A 58 -6.53 2.76 20.26
C GLU A 58 -6.76 1.98 21.58
N GLU A 59 -5.70 1.46 22.17
CA GLU A 59 -5.78 0.75 23.43
C GLU A 59 -6.00 1.68 24.64
N GLN A 60 -5.77 2.94 24.45
CA GLN A 60 -5.96 3.96 25.47
C GLN A 60 -7.36 4.55 25.41
#